data_ad815774fe867f6febc868afb2024d21
#
_entry.id   ad815774fe867f6febc868afb2024d21
#
_cell.length_a   1.000
_cell.length_b   1.000
_cell.length_c   1.000
_cell.angle_alpha   90.00
_cell.angle_beta   90.00
_cell.angle_gamma   90.00
#
_symmetry.space_group_name_H-M   'P 1'
#
loop_
_entity.id
_entity.type
_entity.pdbx_description
1 polymer ?
#
loop_
_entity_poly.entity_id
_entity_poly.type
_entity_poly.pdbx_seq_one_letter_code
_entity_poly.pdbx_strand_id
1 'polypeptide(L)'
;MKPTPRMRKILLYLLFFSTLFGRDSYTYVYLLPFDNIQNDPAVEWIAAGLTDMVSQELNNNYGIRLKTKDDLEIIMNDRALMLKQPRGSRNLLVLGKYNRQLDNINVSIQIVDVATWEELGTRQITEVYTQIPSLNKAVGTVINQLISPYLPTPPVAKVSPFPTFSEPKVTNKRHPISVQSEKVASNLDQQLADLEASMDILLGARQRKK
;
A
#
# COMPACT_ATOMS: atom_id res chain seq x y z
N MET A 1 -15.95 -47.74 28.23
CA MET A 1 -16.30 -46.61 29.16
C MET A 1 -17.06 -45.57 28.38
N LYS A 2 -18.33 -45.29 28.70
CA LYS A 2 -19.14 -44.21 28.05
C LYS A 2 -18.79 -42.89 28.70
N PRO A 3 -18.40 -41.84 27.97
CA PRO A 3 -18.10 -40.53 28.55
C PRO A 3 -19.34 -39.94 29.22
N THR A 4 -19.18 -39.42 30.43
CA THR A 4 -20.25 -38.77 31.19
C THR A 4 -20.75 -37.52 30.47
N PRO A 5 -22.00 -37.10 30.64
CA PRO A 5 -22.58 -35.96 29.96
C PRO A 5 -21.83 -34.63 30.22
N ARG A 6 -21.14 -34.54 31.37
CA ARG A 6 -20.25 -33.40 31.70
C ARG A 6 -18.99 -33.36 30.84
N MET A 7 -18.35 -34.50 30.58
CA MET A 7 -17.20 -34.60 29.69
C MET A 7 -17.55 -34.25 28.24
N ARG A 8 -18.74 -34.61 27.76
CA ARG A 8 -19.19 -34.22 26.41
C ARG A 8 -19.33 -32.71 26.26
N LYS A 9 -19.83 -32.00 27.27
CA LYS A 9 -19.95 -30.54 27.23
C LYS A 9 -18.58 -29.88 27.21
N ILE A 10 -17.63 -30.34 28.02
CA ILE A 10 -16.26 -29.82 28.08
C ILE A 10 -15.53 -30.06 26.74
N LEU A 11 -15.71 -31.24 26.14
CA LEU A 11 -15.13 -31.54 24.82
C LEU A 11 -15.69 -30.66 23.70
N LEU A 12 -17.01 -30.35 23.77
CA LEU A 12 -17.67 -29.44 22.82
C LEU A 12 -17.18 -27.99 22.99
N TYR A 13 -16.96 -27.51 24.21
CA TYR A 13 -16.37 -26.20 24.46
C TYR A 13 -14.92 -26.11 24.00
N LEU A 14 -14.11 -27.15 24.17
CA LEU A 14 -12.73 -27.21 23.69
C LEU A 14 -12.65 -27.21 22.15
N LEU A 15 -13.57 -27.91 21.48
CA LEU A 15 -13.70 -27.90 20.03
C LEU A 15 -14.14 -26.52 19.50
N PHE A 16 -15.04 -25.84 20.19
CA PHE A 16 -15.49 -24.50 19.80
C PHE A 16 -14.42 -23.43 20.02
N PHE A 17 -13.57 -23.57 21.03
CA PHE A 17 -12.48 -22.64 21.33
C PHE A 17 -11.33 -22.73 20.32
N SER A 18 -11.10 -23.89 19.70
CA SER A 18 -10.02 -24.09 18.71
C SER A 18 -10.31 -23.40 17.36
N THR A 19 -11.56 -23.03 17.06
CA THR A 19 -11.93 -22.34 15.82
C THR A 19 -11.77 -20.81 15.87
N LEU A 20 -11.51 -20.23 17.06
CA LEU A 20 -11.45 -18.79 17.28
C LEU A 20 -10.06 -18.19 17.03
N PHE A 21 -9.03 -19.00 16.87
CA PHE A 21 -7.70 -18.50 16.46
C PHE A 21 -7.62 -18.43 14.94
N GLY A 22 -8.22 -17.39 14.37
CA GLY A 22 -7.93 -16.99 13.00
C GLY A 22 -6.43 -16.70 12.89
N ARG A 23 -5.66 -17.63 12.29
CA ARG A 23 -4.27 -17.37 11.95
C ARG A 23 -4.28 -16.40 10.78
N ASP A 24 -3.65 -15.23 10.98
CA ASP A 24 -3.45 -14.29 9.89
C ASP A 24 -2.67 -15.00 8.77
N SER A 25 -3.28 -15.07 7.59
CA SER A 25 -2.60 -15.52 6.40
C SER A 25 -1.88 -14.32 5.77
N TYR A 26 -0.68 -14.54 5.24
CA TYR A 26 0.12 -13.52 4.59
C TYR A 26 0.44 -13.95 3.16
N THR A 27 0.58 -12.97 2.28
CA THR A 27 1.16 -13.17 0.96
C THR A 27 2.62 -12.71 1.01
N TYR A 28 3.54 -13.67 0.92
CA TYR A 28 4.97 -13.40 0.83
C TYR A 28 5.30 -13.06 -0.61
N VAL A 29 5.87 -11.89 -0.83
CA VAL A 29 6.21 -11.40 -2.18
C VAL A 29 7.71 -11.23 -2.28
N TYR A 30 8.32 -11.99 -3.16
CA TYR A 30 9.73 -11.91 -3.52
C TYR A 30 9.86 -10.96 -4.70
N LEU A 31 10.46 -9.80 -4.47
CA LEU A 31 10.70 -8.81 -5.51
C LEU A 31 12.16 -8.88 -5.96
N LEU A 32 12.38 -9.20 -7.22
CA LEU A 32 13.70 -9.13 -7.84
C LEU A 32 13.90 -7.74 -8.48
N PRO A 33 15.15 -7.28 -8.58
CA PRO A 33 15.48 -6.09 -9.34
C PRO A 33 14.97 -6.19 -10.78
N PHE A 34 14.53 -5.08 -11.33
CA PHE A 34 14.07 -5.02 -12.72
C PHE A 34 15.25 -5.22 -13.68
N ASP A 35 15.03 -6.07 -14.69
CA ASP A 35 16.04 -6.45 -15.68
C ASP A 35 15.97 -5.53 -16.91
N ASN A 36 17.13 -4.94 -17.28
CA ASN A 36 17.30 -4.12 -18.47
C ASN A 36 17.57 -5.04 -19.68
N ILE A 37 16.55 -5.37 -20.46
CA ILE A 37 16.65 -6.35 -21.56
C ILE A 37 17.70 -5.94 -22.60
N GLN A 38 17.86 -4.65 -22.86
CA GLN A 38 18.78 -4.14 -23.89
C GLN A 38 20.16 -3.81 -23.36
N ASN A 39 20.37 -3.91 -22.04
CA ASN A 39 21.60 -3.48 -21.37
C ASN A 39 21.99 -2.03 -21.75
N ASP A 40 20.99 -1.15 -21.95
CA ASP A 40 21.23 0.27 -22.26
C ASP A 40 21.69 1.01 -21.00
N PRO A 41 22.97 1.45 -20.94
CA PRO A 41 23.51 2.12 -19.76
C PRO A 41 22.83 3.49 -19.50
N ALA A 42 22.22 4.10 -20.51
CA ALA A 42 21.57 5.39 -20.37
C ALA A 42 20.31 5.33 -19.49
N VAL A 43 19.72 4.14 -19.34
CA VAL A 43 18.51 3.91 -18.55
C VAL A 43 18.70 2.90 -17.42
N GLU A 44 19.92 2.50 -17.12
CA GLU A 44 20.23 1.53 -16.07
C GLU A 44 19.75 1.99 -14.69
N TRP A 45 19.82 3.29 -14.42
CA TRP A 45 19.33 3.90 -13.19
C TRP A 45 17.82 3.67 -12.94
N ILE A 46 17.04 3.40 -13.99
CA ILE A 46 15.59 3.15 -13.91
C ILE A 46 15.31 1.82 -13.18
N ALA A 47 16.22 0.84 -13.28
CA ALA A 47 16.03 -0.46 -12.61
C ALA A 47 15.78 -0.32 -11.10
N ALA A 48 16.63 0.44 -10.42
CA ALA A 48 16.49 0.72 -9.00
C ALA A 48 15.18 1.48 -8.71
N GLY A 49 14.89 2.53 -9.50
CA GLY A 49 13.68 3.32 -9.34
C GLY A 49 12.39 2.49 -9.50
N LEU A 50 12.31 1.63 -10.52
CA LEU A 50 11.16 0.72 -10.71
C LEU A 50 11.03 -0.27 -9.55
N THR A 51 12.13 -0.83 -9.08
CA THR A 51 12.15 -1.76 -7.94
C THR A 51 11.63 -1.06 -6.68
N ASP A 52 12.10 0.16 -6.41
CA ASP A 52 11.65 0.95 -5.25
C ASP A 52 10.17 1.32 -5.34
N MET A 53 9.68 1.73 -6.52
CA MET A 53 8.27 2.03 -6.75
C MET A 53 7.37 0.83 -6.44
N VAL A 54 7.72 -0.34 -6.99
CA VAL A 54 6.97 -1.58 -6.75
C VAL A 54 7.05 -2.00 -5.28
N SER A 55 8.22 -1.87 -4.66
CA SER A 55 8.43 -2.16 -3.24
C SER A 55 7.53 -1.29 -2.35
N GLN A 56 7.48 0.03 -2.60
CA GLN A 56 6.63 0.95 -1.86
C GLN A 56 5.15 0.61 -2.03
N GLU A 57 4.72 0.34 -3.26
CA GLU A 57 3.32 0.01 -3.55
C GLU A 57 2.90 -1.31 -2.88
N LEU A 58 3.77 -2.32 -2.92
CA LEU A 58 3.54 -3.59 -2.25
C LEU A 58 3.45 -3.45 -0.73
N ASN A 59 4.32 -2.63 -0.13
CA ASN A 59 4.31 -2.39 1.32
C ASN A 59 3.06 -1.67 1.82
N ASN A 60 2.36 -0.93 0.95
CA ASN A 60 1.10 -0.26 1.28
C ASN A 60 -0.09 -1.23 1.35
N ASN A 61 0.05 -2.45 0.83
CA ASN A 61 -1.03 -3.42 0.78
C ASN A 61 -1.10 -4.27 2.05
N TYR A 62 -2.31 -4.41 2.60
CA TYR A 62 -2.55 -5.26 3.77
C TYR A 62 -2.22 -6.73 3.48
N GLY A 63 -1.56 -7.36 4.44
CA GLY A 63 -1.28 -8.80 4.38
C GLY A 63 -0.11 -9.19 3.47
N ILE A 64 0.59 -8.24 2.88
CA ILE A 64 1.84 -8.48 2.16
C ILE A 64 3.02 -8.53 3.13
N ARG A 65 3.94 -9.45 2.85
CA ARG A 65 5.27 -9.54 3.48
C ARG A 65 6.30 -9.54 2.37
N LEU A 66 6.91 -8.40 2.13
CA LEU A 66 7.97 -8.27 1.14
C LEU A 66 9.20 -9.05 1.61
N LYS A 67 9.83 -9.77 0.68
CA LYS A 67 10.96 -10.65 0.88
C LYS A 67 12.07 -10.33 -0.10
N THR A 68 13.31 -10.58 0.30
CA THR A 68 14.50 -10.34 -0.52
C THR A 68 14.79 -11.50 -1.48
N LYS A 69 15.76 -11.28 -2.37
CA LYS A 69 16.30 -12.34 -3.23
C LYS A 69 16.90 -13.48 -2.40
N ASP A 70 17.60 -13.17 -1.32
CA ASP A 70 18.24 -14.17 -0.45
C ASP A 70 17.19 -15.05 0.24
N ASP A 71 16.07 -14.44 0.68
CA ASP A 71 14.93 -15.19 1.21
C ASP A 71 14.33 -16.14 0.18
N LEU A 72 14.30 -15.75 -1.11
CA LEU A 72 13.84 -16.61 -2.19
C LEU A 72 14.79 -17.79 -2.38
N GLU A 73 16.09 -17.57 -2.41
CA GLU A 73 17.10 -18.63 -2.54
C GLU A 73 17.00 -19.65 -1.40
N ILE A 74 16.78 -19.20 -0.16
CA ILE A 74 16.57 -20.07 0.98
C ILE A 74 15.36 -20.98 0.78
N ILE A 75 14.22 -20.43 0.35
CA ILE A 75 13.00 -21.22 0.12
C ILE A 75 13.13 -22.16 -1.09
N MET A 76 13.85 -21.75 -2.12
CA MET A 76 14.11 -22.60 -3.27
C MET A 76 14.96 -23.83 -2.91
N ASN A 77 15.94 -23.65 -2.02
CA ASN A 77 16.80 -24.71 -1.52
C ASN A 77 16.08 -25.64 -0.52
N ASP A 78 15.20 -25.10 0.31
CA ASP A 78 14.42 -25.88 1.28
C ASP A 78 12.92 -25.53 1.20
N ARG A 79 12.23 -26.21 0.29
CA ARG A 79 10.77 -26.04 0.09
C ARG A 79 9.95 -26.45 1.31
N ALA A 80 10.50 -27.23 2.24
CA ALA A 80 9.80 -27.59 3.47
C ALA A 80 9.52 -26.36 4.36
N LEU A 81 10.27 -25.28 4.17
CA LEU A 81 10.01 -24.02 4.88
C LEU A 81 8.65 -23.41 4.51
N MET A 82 8.15 -23.63 3.30
CA MET A 82 6.81 -23.18 2.91
C MET A 82 5.73 -23.88 3.73
N LEU A 83 5.94 -25.14 4.12
CA LEU A 83 5.00 -25.91 4.93
C LEU A 83 4.93 -25.40 6.38
N LYS A 84 5.95 -24.70 6.84
CA LYS A 84 6.01 -24.08 8.18
C LYS A 84 5.29 -22.74 8.23
N GLN A 85 4.92 -22.17 7.09
CA GLN A 85 4.19 -20.91 7.01
C GLN A 85 2.74 -21.08 7.50
N PRO A 86 2.06 -20.01 7.94
CA PRO A 86 0.65 -20.04 8.28
C PRO A 86 -0.21 -20.62 7.13
N ARG A 87 -1.22 -21.41 7.47
CA ARG A 87 -2.14 -21.97 6.47
C ARG A 87 -2.82 -20.85 5.68
N GLY A 88 -2.88 -21.00 4.35
CA GLY A 88 -3.44 -19.99 3.46
C GLY A 88 -2.45 -18.91 3.03
N SER A 89 -1.19 -18.97 3.51
CA SER A 89 -0.14 -18.09 2.98
C SER A 89 0.23 -18.49 1.55
N ARG A 90 0.55 -17.48 0.74
CA ARG A 90 1.03 -17.64 -0.64
C ARG A 90 2.44 -17.11 -0.78
N ASN A 91 3.19 -17.64 -1.73
CA ASN A 91 4.53 -17.21 -2.08
C ASN A 91 4.52 -16.78 -3.54
N LEU A 92 4.64 -15.49 -3.78
CA LEU A 92 4.59 -14.88 -5.11
C LEU A 92 5.95 -14.28 -5.44
N LEU A 93 6.41 -14.51 -6.67
CA LEU A 93 7.60 -13.90 -7.23
C LEU A 93 7.18 -12.83 -8.23
N VAL A 94 7.68 -11.61 -8.05
CA VAL A 94 7.49 -10.50 -8.97
C VAL A 94 8.76 -10.35 -9.80
N LEU A 95 8.61 -10.53 -11.10
CA LEU A 95 9.63 -10.34 -12.11
C LEU A 95 9.33 -9.10 -12.91
N GLY A 96 10.28 -8.18 -12.97
CA GLY A 96 10.20 -6.98 -13.77
C GLY A 96 11.25 -6.96 -14.88
N LYS A 97 10.84 -6.52 -16.07
CA LYS A 97 11.74 -6.29 -17.21
C LYS A 97 11.41 -4.96 -17.84
N TYR A 98 12.41 -4.27 -18.35
CA TYR A 98 12.17 -3.04 -19.10
C TYR A 98 13.13 -2.90 -20.28
N ASN A 99 12.69 -2.11 -21.25
CA ASN A 99 13.50 -1.68 -22.38
C ASN A 99 13.10 -0.27 -22.82
N ARG A 100 14.05 0.44 -23.39
CA ARG A 100 13.82 1.76 -23.98
C ARG A 100 13.58 1.65 -25.47
N GLN A 101 12.57 2.37 -25.97
CA GLN A 101 12.31 2.56 -27.38
C GLN A 101 12.10 4.05 -27.66
N LEU A 102 13.11 4.69 -28.23
CA LEU A 102 13.13 6.15 -28.43
C LEU A 102 12.93 6.90 -27.10
N ASP A 103 11.85 7.65 -26.97
CA ASP A 103 11.49 8.40 -25.77
C ASP A 103 10.59 7.63 -24.81
N ASN A 104 10.20 6.42 -25.19
CA ASN A 104 9.34 5.57 -24.35
C ASN A 104 10.14 4.50 -23.63
N ILE A 105 9.64 4.13 -22.46
CA ILE A 105 10.06 2.95 -21.72
C ILE A 105 8.92 1.94 -21.71
N ASN A 106 9.22 0.72 -22.07
CA ASN A 106 8.30 -0.40 -21.96
C ASN A 106 8.69 -1.22 -20.74
N VAL A 107 7.77 -1.34 -19.80
CA VAL A 107 7.96 -2.10 -18.57
C VAL A 107 7.00 -3.29 -18.60
N SER A 108 7.53 -4.49 -18.39
CA SER A 108 6.75 -5.71 -18.23
C SER A 108 6.87 -6.21 -16.81
N ILE A 109 5.74 -6.45 -16.16
CA ILE A 109 5.64 -7.00 -14.81
C ILE A 109 4.92 -8.34 -14.88
N GLN A 110 5.54 -9.37 -14.34
CA GLN A 110 5.04 -10.75 -14.29
C GLN A 110 4.97 -11.22 -12.86
N ILE A 111 3.89 -11.91 -12.50
CA ILE A 111 3.76 -12.57 -11.20
C ILE A 111 3.74 -14.08 -11.42
N VAL A 112 4.55 -14.78 -10.62
CA VAL A 112 4.70 -16.24 -10.65
C VAL A 112 4.45 -16.79 -9.25
N ASP A 113 3.72 -17.89 -9.14
CA ASP A 113 3.60 -18.64 -7.88
C ASP A 113 4.87 -19.47 -7.64
N VAL A 114 5.56 -19.22 -6.52
CA VAL A 114 6.83 -19.89 -6.20
C VAL A 114 6.65 -21.38 -5.91
N ALA A 115 5.46 -21.80 -5.46
CA ALA A 115 5.18 -23.20 -5.13
C ALA A 115 5.00 -24.06 -6.38
N THR A 116 4.31 -23.55 -7.40
CA THR A 116 3.97 -24.25 -8.64
C THR A 116 4.80 -23.85 -9.84
N TRP A 117 5.46 -22.67 -9.78
CA TRP A 117 6.12 -22.01 -10.91
C TRP A 117 5.17 -21.62 -12.05
N GLU A 118 3.89 -21.52 -11.73
CA GLU A 118 2.87 -21.08 -12.67
C GLU A 118 2.85 -19.57 -12.78
N GLU A 119 2.77 -19.06 -14.00
CA GLU A 119 2.53 -17.64 -14.25
C GLU A 119 1.09 -17.30 -13.90
N LEU A 120 0.92 -16.40 -12.95
CA LEU A 120 -0.39 -15.94 -12.49
C LEU A 120 -0.91 -14.76 -13.30
N GLY A 121 -0.02 -13.99 -13.89
CA GLY A 121 -0.37 -12.88 -14.76
C GLY A 121 0.82 -12.04 -15.19
N THR A 122 0.66 -11.41 -16.34
CA THR A 122 1.63 -10.47 -16.92
C THR A 122 0.92 -9.23 -17.41
N ARG A 123 1.54 -8.07 -17.25
CA ARG A 123 1.09 -6.78 -17.79
C ARG A 123 2.26 -5.99 -18.33
N GLN A 124 1.98 -5.22 -19.38
CA GLN A 124 2.93 -4.31 -19.99
C GLN A 124 2.45 -2.87 -19.85
N ILE A 125 3.39 -1.97 -19.64
CA ILE A 125 3.21 -0.53 -19.50
C ILE A 125 4.14 0.13 -20.50
N THR A 126 3.64 1.14 -21.22
CA THR A 126 4.44 1.98 -22.09
C THR A 126 4.24 3.43 -21.67
N GLU A 127 5.30 4.08 -21.25
CA GLU A 127 5.28 5.47 -20.78
C GLU A 127 6.51 6.23 -21.28
N VAL A 128 6.41 7.54 -21.31
CA VAL A 128 7.57 8.40 -21.63
C VAL A 128 8.53 8.36 -20.45
N TYR A 129 9.79 7.94 -20.66
CA TYR A 129 10.74 7.68 -19.59
C TYR A 129 11.11 8.93 -18.78
N THR A 130 10.90 10.13 -19.31
CA THR A 130 11.12 11.40 -18.61
C THR A 130 9.95 11.80 -17.71
N GLN A 131 8.77 11.16 -17.88
CA GLN A 131 7.57 11.46 -17.09
C GLN A 131 7.43 10.49 -15.90
N ILE A 132 8.35 10.58 -14.93
CA ILE A 132 8.40 9.70 -13.77
C ILE A 132 7.07 9.62 -12.99
N PRO A 133 6.31 10.72 -12.74
CA PRO A 133 5.02 10.61 -12.05
C PRO A 133 3.99 9.76 -12.79
N SER A 134 3.94 9.82 -14.12
CA SER A 134 3.05 8.98 -14.94
C SER A 134 3.45 7.52 -14.86
N LEU A 135 4.75 7.24 -14.99
CA LEU A 135 5.31 5.90 -14.87
C LEU A 135 5.00 5.29 -13.48
N ASN A 136 5.22 6.05 -12.40
CA ASN A 136 4.89 5.63 -11.04
C ASN A 136 3.44 5.21 -10.90
N LYS A 137 2.52 6.06 -11.36
CA LYS A 137 1.08 5.79 -11.28
C LYS A 137 0.70 4.55 -12.09
N ALA A 138 1.24 4.40 -13.28
CA ALA A 138 0.99 3.25 -14.13
C ALA A 138 1.50 1.94 -13.51
N VAL A 139 2.73 1.94 -12.99
CA VAL A 139 3.34 0.80 -12.30
C VAL A 139 2.54 0.42 -11.06
N GLY A 140 2.19 1.40 -10.20
CA GLY A 140 1.37 1.17 -9.00
C GLY A 140 0.00 0.58 -9.33
N THR A 141 -0.67 1.10 -10.37
CA THR A 141 -1.96 0.56 -10.81
C THR A 141 -1.84 -0.89 -11.27
N VAL A 142 -0.84 -1.19 -12.08
CA VAL A 142 -0.64 -2.53 -12.64
C VAL A 142 -0.27 -3.55 -11.58
N ILE A 143 0.64 -3.21 -10.65
CA ILE A 143 1.03 -4.14 -9.60
C ILE A 143 -0.14 -4.45 -8.67
N ASN A 144 -0.97 -3.46 -8.33
CA ASN A 144 -2.17 -3.65 -7.52
C ASN A 144 -3.20 -4.54 -8.24
N GLN A 145 -3.42 -4.34 -9.53
CA GLN A 145 -4.31 -5.19 -10.33
C GLN A 145 -3.85 -6.64 -10.38
N LEU A 146 -2.54 -6.86 -10.54
CA LEU A 146 -1.96 -8.19 -10.63
C LEU A 146 -1.98 -8.93 -9.30
N ILE A 147 -1.75 -8.23 -8.17
CA ILE A 147 -1.58 -8.88 -6.86
C ILE A 147 -2.88 -9.00 -6.08
N SER A 148 -3.84 -8.09 -6.30
CA SER A 148 -5.11 -8.03 -5.57
C SER A 148 -5.85 -9.37 -5.43
N PRO A 149 -5.94 -10.24 -6.46
CA PRO A 149 -6.63 -11.53 -6.35
C PRO A 149 -5.98 -12.51 -5.35
N TYR A 150 -4.73 -12.26 -4.99
CA TYR A 150 -3.92 -13.16 -4.16
C TYR A 150 -3.70 -12.62 -2.75
N LEU A 151 -4.26 -11.46 -2.43
CA LEU A 151 -4.18 -10.88 -1.09
C LEU A 151 -5.15 -11.59 -0.13
N PRO A 152 -4.77 -11.74 1.14
CA PRO A 152 -5.70 -12.19 2.15
C PRO A 152 -6.82 -11.16 2.33
N THR A 153 -8.04 -11.64 2.50
CA THR A 153 -9.17 -10.76 2.82
C THR A 153 -8.90 -10.06 4.15
N PRO A 154 -8.92 -8.73 4.20
CA PRO A 154 -8.74 -8.03 5.46
C PRO A 154 -9.79 -8.50 6.47
N PRO A 155 -9.43 -8.65 7.76
CA PRO A 155 -10.40 -9.03 8.77
C PRO A 155 -11.52 -8.00 8.74
N VAL A 156 -12.75 -8.47 8.46
CA VAL A 156 -13.91 -7.61 8.56
C VAL A 156 -13.93 -7.09 9.98
N ALA A 157 -13.65 -5.81 10.16
CA ALA A 157 -13.81 -5.15 11.44
C ALA A 157 -15.24 -5.47 11.88
N LYS A 158 -15.40 -6.29 12.93
CA LYS A 158 -16.70 -6.47 13.56
C LYS A 158 -17.12 -5.06 13.95
N VAL A 159 -18.00 -4.47 13.13
CA VAL A 159 -18.67 -3.23 13.52
C VAL A 159 -19.37 -3.61 14.80
N SER A 160 -18.76 -3.29 15.93
CA SER A 160 -19.47 -3.34 17.20
C SER A 160 -20.73 -2.52 16.96
N PRO A 161 -21.93 -3.06 17.17
CA PRO A 161 -23.11 -2.23 17.09
C PRO A 161 -22.83 -1.08 18.05
N PHE A 162 -22.60 0.12 17.49
CA PHE A 162 -22.47 1.31 18.30
C PHE A 162 -23.65 1.27 19.27
N PRO A 163 -23.40 1.38 20.59
CA PRO A 163 -24.50 1.59 21.50
C PRO A 163 -25.25 2.79 20.92
N THR A 164 -26.51 2.58 20.57
CA THR A 164 -27.41 3.64 20.13
C THR A 164 -27.33 4.69 21.21
N PHE A 165 -26.56 5.74 20.97
CA PHE A 165 -26.58 6.92 21.82
C PHE A 165 -27.99 7.42 21.74
N SER A 166 -28.77 7.18 22.79
CA SER A 166 -30.05 7.85 23.00
C SER A 166 -29.77 9.33 22.86
N GLU A 167 -30.38 9.98 21.88
CA GLU A 167 -30.24 11.42 21.68
C GLU A 167 -30.38 12.13 23.03
N PRO A 168 -29.38 12.91 23.46
CA PRO A 168 -29.55 13.75 24.63
C PRO A 168 -30.64 14.75 24.29
N LYS A 169 -31.72 14.70 25.06
CA LYS A 169 -32.81 15.70 25.04
C LYS A 169 -32.17 17.07 25.00
N VAL A 170 -32.24 17.74 23.82
CA VAL A 170 -31.71 19.08 23.60
C VAL A 170 -32.48 20.04 24.49
N THR A 171 -31.97 20.32 25.68
CA THR A 171 -32.37 21.49 26.42
C THR A 171 -31.66 22.68 25.76
N ASN A 172 -32.46 23.48 25.07
CA ASN A 172 -32.10 24.69 24.36
C ASN A 172 -31.56 25.73 25.36
N LYS A 173 -30.27 25.62 25.75
CA LYS A 173 -29.49 26.70 26.33
C LYS A 173 -28.61 27.26 25.23
N ARG A 174 -29.06 28.38 24.64
CA ARG A 174 -28.29 29.21 23.72
C ARG A 174 -26.99 29.64 24.40
N HIS A 175 -25.88 29.01 24.04
CA HIS A 175 -24.56 29.61 24.28
C HIS A 175 -24.21 30.48 23.08
N PRO A 176 -23.79 31.73 23.29
CA PRO A 176 -23.39 32.60 22.18
C PRO A 176 -22.02 32.17 21.66
N ILE A 177 -22.01 31.44 20.57
CA ILE A 177 -20.81 31.19 19.77
C ILE A 177 -20.77 32.31 18.72
N SER A 178 -20.34 33.51 19.10
CA SER A 178 -20.17 34.57 18.12
C SER A 178 -18.90 35.43 18.28
N VAL A 179 -17.98 35.07 19.19
CA VAL A 179 -16.81 35.92 19.45
C VAL A 179 -15.51 35.41 18.87
N GLN A 180 -15.45 34.14 18.45
CA GLN A 180 -14.20 33.57 17.90
C GLN A 180 -14.05 33.67 16.37
N SER A 181 -15.14 33.72 15.61
CA SER A 181 -15.07 33.85 14.16
C SER A 181 -14.67 35.25 13.69
N GLU A 182 -15.03 36.28 14.44
CA GLU A 182 -14.70 37.68 14.12
C GLU A 182 -13.20 37.98 14.32
N LYS A 183 -12.57 37.37 15.34
CA LYS A 183 -11.12 37.53 15.58
C LYS A 183 -10.24 36.83 14.55
N VAL A 184 -10.72 35.73 13.96
CA VAL A 184 -9.96 35.00 12.92
C VAL A 184 -10.05 35.77 11.59
N ALA A 185 -11.21 36.34 11.25
CA ALA A 185 -11.39 37.13 10.03
C ALA A 185 -10.53 38.39 10.05
N SER A 186 -10.51 39.14 11.17
CA SER A 186 -9.70 40.34 11.29
C SER A 186 -8.18 40.08 11.23
N ASN A 187 -7.74 38.90 11.65
CA ASN A 187 -6.32 38.53 11.58
C ASN A 187 -5.88 38.15 10.17
N LEU A 188 -6.79 37.58 9.38
CA LEU A 188 -6.54 37.26 7.97
C LEU A 188 -6.44 38.52 7.09
N ASP A 189 -7.35 39.49 7.32
CA ASP A 189 -7.34 40.74 6.59
C ASP A 189 -6.08 41.57 6.88
N GLN A 190 -5.57 41.51 8.11
CA GLN A 190 -4.35 42.18 8.51
C GLN A 190 -3.10 41.53 7.88
N GLN A 191 -3.06 40.21 7.77
CA GLN A 191 -1.98 39.48 7.07
C GLN A 191 -1.98 39.74 5.56
N LEU A 192 -3.15 39.91 4.94
CA LEU A 192 -3.27 40.27 3.53
C LEU A 192 -2.75 41.69 3.26
N ALA A 193 -3.11 42.67 4.10
CA ALA A 193 -2.64 44.02 3.98
C ALA A 193 -1.11 44.15 4.14
N ASP A 194 -0.51 43.38 5.07
CA ASP A 194 0.94 43.36 5.26
C ASP A 194 1.68 42.72 4.06
N LEU A 195 1.06 41.74 3.40
CA LEU A 195 1.60 41.11 2.20
C LEU A 195 1.56 42.05 0.98
N GLU A 196 0.47 42.80 0.80
CA GLU A 196 0.33 43.79 -0.25
C GLU A 196 1.34 44.96 -0.07
N ALA A 197 1.51 45.45 1.16
CA ALA A 197 2.52 46.47 1.46
C ALA A 197 3.96 45.98 1.18
N SER A 198 4.24 44.73 1.45
CA SER A 198 5.55 44.12 1.17
C SER A 198 5.81 43.98 -0.33
N MET A 199 4.79 43.65 -1.11
CA MET A 199 4.89 43.57 -2.57
C MET A 199 5.12 44.94 -3.21
N ASP A 200 4.46 46.00 -2.73
CA ASP A 200 4.64 47.38 -3.24
C ASP A 200 6.06 47.88 -2.98
N ILE A 201 6.65 47.55 -1.83
CA ILE A 201 8.06 47.90 -1.52
C ILE A 201 9.01 47.19 -2.49
N LEU A 202 8.79 45.93 -2.81
CA LEU A 202 9.60 45.16 -3.75
C LEU A 202 9.48 45.68 -5.19
N LEU A 203 8.28 46.03 -5.63
CA LEU A 203 8.03 46.61 -6.96
C LEU A 203 8.61 48.02 -7.09
N GLY A 204 8.49 48.85 -6.07
CA GLY A 204 9.07 50.19 -6.02
C GLY A 204 10.63 50.19 -6.02
N ALA A 205 11.25 49.19 -5.40
CA ALA A 205 12.70 49.01 -5.42
C ALA A 205 13.23 48.64 -6.80
N ARG A 206 12.43 47.97 -7.63
CA ARG A 206 12.81 47.52 -8.98
C ARG A 206 12.81 48.67 -10.02
N GLN A 207 12.01 49.69 -9.80
CA GLN A 207 11.94 50.87 -10.69
C GLN A 207 13.07 51.91 -10.46
N ARG A 208 13.77 51.86 -9.33
CA ARG A 208 14.88 52.79 -9.03
C ARG A 208 16.25 52.33 -9.51
N LYS A 209 16.33 51.17 -10.20
CA LYS A 209 17.58 50.61 -10.76
C LYS A 209 17.64 50.63 -12.30
N LYS A 210 16.92 51.56 -12.95
CA LYS A 210 17.07 51.84 -14.39
C LYS A 210 17.67 53.19 -14.61
#